data_dac2d4df5ae6994602a03985d3618978
#
_entry.id   dac2d4df5ae6994602a03985d3618978
#
_cell.length_a   1.000
_cell.length_b   1.000
_cell.length_c   1.000
_cell.angle_alpha   90.00
_cell.angle_beta   90.00
_cell.angle_gamma   90.00
#
_symmetry.space_group_name_H-M   'P 1'
#
loop_
_entity.id
_entity.type
_entity.pdbx_description
1 polymer ?
#
loop_
_entity_poly.entity_id
_entity_poly.type
_entity_poly.pdbx_seq_one_letter_code
_entity_poly.pdbx_strand_id
1 'polypeptide(L)'
;MKPGETTVNITNEQEQHPLNPDGFREATLLVSSETFPTVPRVQIDLVFVDDQSMAELNDTHLDHSGPTDIITFDYSTPALLHGELVICPQVAAIHAKDFSNSLGEELARYVIHGVLHLSGHDDHEPADQGKMKAEEDRLLDCLRGKLDFQKLTHG
;
A
#
# COMPACT_ATOMS: atom_id res chain seq x y z
N MET A 1 9.70 17.51 19.53
CA MET A 1 9.11 16.71 18.46
C MET A 1 9.91 15.42 18.32
N LYS A 2 9.24 14.30 18.23
CA LYS A 2 9.91 13.02 18.07
C LYS A 2 10.22 12.77 16.59
N PRO A 3 11.49 12.60 16.21
CA PRO A 3 11.83 12.24 14.84
C PRO A 3 11.18 10.90 14.48
N GLY A 4 10.68 10.78 13.27
CA GLY A 4 10.10 9.55 12.79
C GLY A 4 8.72 9.23 13.33
N GLU A 5 7.96 10.23 13.76
CA GLU A 5 6.57 10.00 14.16
C GLU A 5 5.73 9.62 12.95
N THR A 6 5.18 8.41 12.97
CA THR A 6 4.35 7.89 11.89
C THR A 6 3.00 7.46 12.45
N THR A 7 1.94 7.95 11.80
CA THR A 7 0.56 7.57 12.11
C THR A 7 0.00 6.76 10.97
N VAL A 8 -0.61 5.63 11.26
CA VAL A 8 -1.27 4.78 10.27
C VAL A 8 -2.73 4.63 10.66
N ASN A 9 -3.62 5.03 9.77
CA ASN A 9 -5.06 4.85 9.93
C ASN A 9 -5.55 3.81 8.93
N ILE A 10 -6.44 2.93 9.36
CA ILE A 10 -6.93 1.84 8.52
C ILE A 10 -8.45 1.86 8.52
N THR A 11 -9.03 1.93 7.32
CA THR A 11 -10.47 1.87 7.10
C THR A 11 -10.76 0.70 6.17
N ASN A 12 -11.66 -0.20 6.58
CA ASN A 12 -12.04 -1.35 5.77
C ASN A 12 -13.51 -1.21 5.39
N GLU A 13 -13.75 -0.91 4.11
CA GLU A 13 -15.10 -0.69 3.58
C GLU A 13 -15.55 -1.84 2.67
N GLN A 14 -14.93 -3.02 2.79
CA GLN A 14 -15.31 -4.20 2.01
C GLN A 14 -15.52 -5.39 2.95
N GLU A 15 -16.30 -6.36 2.50
CA GLU A 15 -16.63 -7.56 3.30
C GLU A 15 -16.21 -8.85 2.61
N GLN A 16 -15.63 -8.77 1.42
CA GLN A 16 -15.32 -9.94 0.59
C GLN A 16 -14.13 -10.73 1.10
N HIS A 17 -13.18 -10.06 1.74
CA HIS A 17 -11.96 -10.69 2.26
C HIS A 17 -11.71 -10.22 3.70
N PRO A 18 -11.51 -11.15 4.64
CA PRO A 18 -11.13 -10.77 6.00
C PRO A 18 -9.73 -10.15 6.02
N LEU A 19 -9.58 -9.06 6.76
CA LEU A 19 -8.32 -8.34 6.87
C LEU A 19 -8.02 -8.10 8.35
N ASN A 20 -6.73 -8.13 8.70
CA ASN A 20 -6.27 -7.86 10.06
C ASN A 20 -5.68 -6.43 10.11
N PRO A 21 -6.41 -5.45 10.65
CA PRO A 21 -5.92 -4.06 10.67
C PRO A 21 -4.59 -3.90 11.41
N ASP A 22 -4.38 -4.63 12.50
CA ASP A 22 -3.15 -4.51 13.29
C ASP A 22 -1.95 -4.99 12.48
N GLY A 23 -2.11 -6.06 11.69
CA GLY A 23 -1.06 -6.54 10.81
C GLY A 23 -0.70 -5.52 9.74
N PHE A 24 -1.68 -4.90 9.13
CA PHE A 24 -1.44 -3.86 8.13
C PHE A 24 -0.81 -2.62 8.74
N ARG A 25 -1.19 -2.26 9.96
CA ARG A 25 -0.57 -1.13 10.66
C ARG A 25 0.91 -1.41 10.89
N GLU A 26 1.24 -2.60 11.38
CA GLU A 26 2.63 -3.00 11.61
C GLU A 26 3.43 -2.99 10.30
N ALA A 27 2.89 -3.58 9.23
CA ALA A 27 3.56 -3.61 7.94
C ALA A 27 3.81 -2.19 7.42
N THR A 28 2.81 -1.32 7.50
CA THR A 28 2.92 0.05 7.01
C THR A 28 3.93 0.86 7.82
N LEU A 29 3.96 0.67 9.14
CA LEU A 29 4.95 1.32 10.01
C LEU A 29 6.37 0.89 9.63
N LEU A 30 6.59 -0.39 9.39
CA LEU A 30 7.90 -0.92 9.01
C LEU A 30 8.34 -0.35 7.65
N VAL A 31 7.47 -0.36 6.66
CA VAL A 31 7.77 0.18 5.33
C VAL A 31 8.06 1.68 5.41
N SER A 32 7.26 2.41 6.18
CA SER A 32 7.43 3.86 6.32
C SER A 32 8.75 4.20 6.99
N SER A 33 9.16 3.45 8.01
CA SER A 33 10.43 3.71 8.71
C SER A 33 11.63 3.45 7.80
N GLU A 34 11.53 2.48 6.89
CA GLU A 34 12.59 2.18 5.92
C GLU A 34 12.62 3.21 4.78
N THR A 35 11.45 3.72 4.37
CA THR A 35 11.35 4.62 3.23
C THR A 35 11.56 6.08 3.63
N PHE A 36 11.13 6.47 4.82
CA PHE A 36 11.17 7.85 5.29
C PHE A 36 11.92 7.99 6.62
N PRO A 37 13.18 7.51 6.72
CA PRO A 37 13.87 7.47 8.02
C PRO A 37 14.16 8.86 8.61
N THR A 38 14.15 9.91 7.78
CA THR A 38 14.47 11.27 8.23
C THR A 38 13.30 12.23 8.17
N VAL A 39 12.12 11.76 7.73
CA VAL A 39 10.93 12.61 7.66
C VAL A 39 10.30 12.68 9.07
N PRO A 40 10.15 13.89 9.64
CA PRO A 40 9.72 14.02 11.04
C PRO A 40 8.29 13.55 11.29
N ARG A 41 7.39 13.77 10.33
CA ARG A 41 5.97 13.42 10.50
C ARG A 41 5.44 12.79 9.23
N VAL A 42 4.88 11.59 9.38
CA VAL A 42 4.32 10.80 8.29
C VAL A 42 2.94 10.32 8.71
N GLN A 43 1.97 10.47 7.83
CA GLN A 43 0.64 9.88 8.01
C GLN A 43 0.28 9.08 6.77
N ILE A 44 -0.03 7.81 6.96
CA ILE A 44 -0.47 6.92 5.88
C ILE A 44 -1.85 6.41 6.23
N ASP A 45 -2.81 6.63 5.35
CA ASP A 45 -4.17 6.13 5.49
C ASP A 45 -4.37 4.99 4.49
N LEU A 46 -4.70 3.80 4.98
CA LEU A 46 -5.06 2.67 4.15
C LEU A 46 -6.58 2.56 4.12
N VAL A 47 -7.15 2.53 2.92
CA VAL A 47 -8.59 2.37 2.74
C VAL A 47 -8.81 1.17 1.83
N PHE A 48 -9.46 0.13 2.37
CA PHE A 48 -9.77 -1.07 1.61
C PHE A 48 -11.20 -0.99 1.11
N VAL A 49 -11.39 -1.12 -0.20
CA VAL A 49 -12.70 -0.95 -0.85
C VAL A 49 -13.03 -2.19 -1.70
N ASP A 50 -14.30 -2.34 -2.06
CA ASP A 50 -14.70 -3.38 -3.00
C ASP A 50 -14.41 -2.97 -4.45
N ASP A 51 -14.61 -3.90 -5.37
CA ASP A 51 -14.30 -3.69 -6.78
C ASP A 51 -15.18 -2.60 -7.41
N GLN A 52 -16.44 -2.51 -7.01
CA GLN A 52 -17.34 -1.49 -7.54
C GLN A 52 -16.90 -0.09 -7.11
N SER A 53 -16.58 0.09 -5.84
CA SER A 53 -16.09 1.38 -5.31
C SER A 53 -14.76 1.76 -5.98
N MET A 54 -13.87 0.78 -6.18
CA MET A 54 -12.60 1.02 -6.84
C MET A 54 -12.80 1.43 -8.30
N ALA A 55 -13.73 0.79 -9.02
CA ALA A 55 -14.03 1.14 -10.40
C ALA A 55 -14.56 2.57 -10.50
N GLU A 56 -15.43 2.98 -9.58
CA GLU A 56 -15.97 4.33 -9.54
C GLU A 56 -14.86 5.37 -9.29
N LEU A 57 -13.97 5.09 -8.35
CA LEU A 57 -12.83 5.97 -8.06
C LEU A 57 -11.90 6.08 -9.25
N ASN A 58 -11.59 4.96 -9.90
CA ASN A 58 -10.70 4.92 -11.03
C ASN A 58 -11.27 5.70 -12.22
N ASP A 59 -12.57 5.55 -12.49
CA ASP A 59 -13.26 6.25 -13.56
C ASP A 59 -13.33 7.76 -13.29
N THR A 60 -13.63 8.15 -12.06
CA THR A 60 -13.82 9.55 -11.67
C THR A 60 -12.49 10.31 -11.56
N HIS A 61 -11.47 9.71 -10.97
CA HIS A 61 -10.24 10.42 -10.61
C HIS A 61 -9.09 10.19 -11.57
N LEU A 62 -9.04 9.04 -12.25
CA LEU A 62 -7.92 8.67 -13.11
C LEU A 62 -8.32 8.58 -14.59
N ASP A 63 -9.60 8.78 -14.90
CA ASP A 63 -10.16 8.71 -16.26
C ASP A 63 -9.88 7.36 -16.93
N HIS A 64 -9.90 6.29 -16.12
CA HIS A 64 -9.83 4.91 -16.59
C HIS A 64 -11.11 4.19 -16.24
N SER A 65 -11.44 3.14 -16.96
CA SER A 65 -12.64 2.33 -16.66
C SER A 65 -12.25 1.03 -15.98
N GLY A 66 -13.12 0.57 -15.07
CA GLY A 66 -12.93 -0.69 -14.35
C GLY A 66 -12.13 -0.57 -13.06
N PRO A 67 -12.13 -1.62 -12.24
CA PRO A 67 -11.38 -1.60 -10.99
C PRO A 67 -9.89 -1.73 -11.23
N THR A 68 -9.10 -1.12 -10.36
CA THR A 68 -7.65 -1.27 -10.33
C THR A 68 -7.25 -1.83 -8.95
N ASP A 69 -5.96 -2.18 -8.80
CA ASP A 69 -5.47 -2.77 -7.56
C ASP A 69 -5.25 -1.72 -6.47
N ILE A 70 -4.65 -0.57 -6.80
CA ILE A 70 -4.34 0.48 -5.83
C ILE A 70 -4.38 1.85 -6.50
N ILE A 71 -4.87 2.84 -5.75
CA ILE A 71 -4.79 4.26 -6.11
C ILE A 71 -4.10 4.97 -4.95
N THR A 72 -3.08 5.78 -5.26
CA THR A 72 -2.35 6.55 -4.25
C THR A 72 -2.66 8.03 -4.40
N PHE A 73 -3.14 8.65 -3.32
CA PHE A 73 -3.36 10.09 -3.25
C PHE A 73 -2.33 10.71 -2.34
N ASP A 74 -1.67 11.77 -2.83
CA ASP A 74 -0.64 12.48 -2.06
C ASP A 74 -1.22 13.80 -1.56
N TYR A 75 -1.42 13.90 -0.25
CA TYR A 75 -1.92 15.09 0.43
C TYR A 75 -0.83 15.79 1.23
N SER A 76 0.43 15.53 0.92
CA SER A 76 1.56 16.04 1.70
C SER A 76 1.62 17.56 1.70
N THR A 77 2.07 18.11 2.83
CA THR A 77 2.38 19.52 3.01
C THR A 77 3.84 19.63 3.45
N PRO A 78 4.42 20.85 3.49
CA PRO A 78 5.79 20.97 4.01
C PRO A 78 5.98 20.45 5.43
N ALA A 79 4.91 20.40 6.24
CA ALA A 79 4.98 19.96 7.63
C ALA A 79 4.65 18.49 7.83
N LEU A 80 4.04 17.82 6.84
CA LEU A 80 3.53 16.46 6.99
C LEU A 80 3.55 15.71 5.66
N LEU A 81 4.23 14.59 5.62
CA LEU A 81 4.07 13.65 4.49
C LEU A 81 2.79 12.86 4.74
N HIS A 82 1.82 13.02 3.86
CA HIS A 82 0.49 12.42 4.04
C HIS A 82 0.03 11.75 2.75
N GLY A 83 -0.20 10.45 2.81
CA GLY A 83 -0.71 9.70 1.68
C GLY A 83 -1.92 8.86 2.06
N GLU A 84 -2.83 8.70 1.10
CA GLU A 84 -3.95 7.78 1.21
C GLU A 84 -3.80 6.71 0.14
N LEU A 85 -3.78 5.46 0.56
CA LEU A 85 -3.67 4.31 -0.31
C LEU A 85 -5.02 3.59 -0.33
N VAL A 86 -5.72 3.67 -1.46
CA VAL A 86 -7.00 2.98 -1.65
C VAL A 86 -6.71 1.67 -2.36
N ILE A 87 -7.03 0.56 -1.72
CA ILE A 87 -6.63 -0.79 -2.14
C ILE A 87 -7.88 -1.65 -2.30
N CYS A 88 -7.92 -2.42 -3.39
CA CYS A 88 -9.01 -3.35 -3.68
C CYS A 88 -8.54 -4.80 -3.44
N PRO A 89 -8.90 -5.43 -2.30
CA PRO A 89 -8.48 -6.82 -2.04
C PRO A 89 -8.99 -7.81 -3.07
N GLN A 90 -10.15 -7.57 -3.68
CA GLN A 90 -10.70 -8.46 -4.68
C GLN A 90 -9.82 -8.52 -5.92
N VAL A 91 -9.33 -7.38 -6.40
CA VAL A 91 -8.38 -7.33 -7.52
C VAL A 91 -7.05 -7.95 -7.10
N ALA A 92 -6.61 -7.68 -5.88
CA ALA A 92 -5.40 -8.28 -5.34
C ALA A 92 -5.48 -9.81 -5.32
N ALA A 93 -6.64 -10.36 -4.96
CA ALA A 93 -6.83 -11.82 -4.92
C ALA A 93 -6.70 -12.44 -6.31
N ILE A 94 -7.18 -11.77 -7.35
CA ILE A 94 -7.05 -12.22 -8.72
C ILE A 94 -5.57 -12.24 -9.13
N HIS A 95 -4.84 -11.16 -8.86
CA HIS A 95 -3.42 -11.06 -9.19
C HIS A 95 -2.59 -12.07 -8.39
N ALA A 96 -2.90 -12.25 -7.10
CA ALA A 96 -2.20 -13.22 -6.26
C ALA A 96 -2.32 -14.62 -6.83
N LYS A 97 -3.52 -15.00 -7.28
CA LYS A 97 -3.76 -16.31 -7.88
C LYS A 97 -2.96 -16.47 -9.17
N ASP A 98 -2.94 -15.44 -10.02
CA ASP A 98 -2.24 -15.49 -11.31
C ASP A 98 -0.72 -15.65 -11.13
N PHE A 99 -0.15 -15.10 -10.06
CA PHE A 99 1.29 -15.15 -9.80
C PHE A 99 1.67 -16.12 -8.69
N SER A 100 0.72 -16.98 -8.25
CA SER A 100 0.94 -18.00 -7.21
C SER A 100 1.43 -17.42 -5.89
N ASN A 101 0.99 -16.20 -5.56
CA ASN A 101 1.27 -15.54 -4.29
C ASN A 101 0.08 -15.69 -3.34
N SER A 102 0.31 -15.53 -2.04
CA SER A 102 -0.80 -15.40 -1.09
C SER A 102 -1.42 -14.00 -1.21
N LEU A 103 -2.68 -13.89 -0.83
CA LEU A 103 -3.36 -12.59 -0.82
C LEU A 103 -2.64 -11.61 0.11
N GLY A 104 -2.19 -12.08 1.28
CA GLY A 104 -1.47 -11.22 2.22
C GLY A 104 -0.18 -10.67 1.63
N GLU A 105 0.58 -11.50 0.93
CA GLU A 105 1.82 -11.04 0.28
C GLU A 105 1.52 -10.01 -0.81
N GLU A 106 0.48 -10.24 -1.61
CA GLU A 106 0.11 -9.31 -2.68
C GLU A 106 -0.34 -7.97 -2.10
N LEU A 107 -1.15 -7.99 -1.04
CA LEU A 107 -1.58 -6.76 -0.36
C LEU A 107 -0.40 -6.01 0.27
N ALA A 108 0.55 -6.75 0.85
CA ALA A 108 1.77 -6.13 1.38
C ALA A 108 2.57 -5.44 0.27
N ARG A 109 2.66 -6.06 -0.90
CA ARG A 109 3.33 -5.47 -2.06
C ARG A 109 2.65 -4.16 -2.49
N TYR A 110 1.32 -4.11 -2.44
CA TYR A 110 0.59 -2.90 -2.80
C TYR A 110 0.84 -1.77 -1.81
N VAL A 111 0.90 -2.07 -0.52
CA VAL A 111 1.24 -1.06 0.49
C VAL A 111 2.63 -0.49 0.21
N ILE A 112 3.59 -1.37 -0.06
CA ILE A 112 4.96 -0.95 -0.39
C ILE A 112 4.96 -0.06 -1.64
N HIS A 113 4.26 -0.46 -2.67
CA HIS A 113 4.19 0.28 -3.94
C HIS A 113 3.65 1.69 -3.72
N GLY A 114 2.56 1.83 -2.96
CA GLY A 114 1.96 3.13 -2.66
C GLY A 114 2.88 4.02 -1.84
N VAL A 115 3.55 3.45 -0.84
CA VAL A 115 4.50 4.22 -0.02
C VAL A 115 5.69 4.69 -0.86
N LEU A 116 6.18 3.85 -1.78
CA LEU A 116 7.26 4.23 -2.69
C LEU A 116 6.86 5.38 -3.62
N HIS A 117 5.62 5.39 -4.11
CA HIS A 117 5.12 6.54 -4.88
C HIS A 117 5.16 7.82 -4.06
N LEU A 118 4.81 7.76 -2.80
CA LEU A 118 4.86 8.94 -1.92
C LEU A 118 6.30 9.42 -1.70
N SER A 119 7.28 8.53 -1.84
CA SER A 119 8.69 8.89 -1.70
C SER A 119 9.29 9.48 -2.99
N GLY A 120 8.51 9.54 -4.06
CA GLY A 120 8.95 10.06 -5.34
C GLY A 120 9.35 9.03 -6.38
N HIS A 121 9.23 7.73 -6.07
CA HIS A 121 9.45 6.70 -7.08
C HIS A 121 8.35 6.76 -8.12
N ASP A 122 8.74 6.61 -9.38
CA ASP A 122 7.85 6.64 -10.53
C ASP A 122 7.95 5.30 -11.25
N ASP A 123 6.91 4.93 -11.99
CA ASP A 123 6.87 3.69 -12.76
C ASP A 123 6.48 3.91 -14.23
N HIS A 124 6.57 5.15 -14.72
CA HIS A 124 6.21 5.47 -16.10
C HIS A 124 7.27 5.04 -17.10
N GLU A 125 8.56 5.21 -16.78
CA GLU A 125 9.64 4.86 -17.67
C GLU A 125 10.20 3.47 -17.33
N PRO A 126 10.72 2.70 -18.31
CA PRO A 126 11.24 1.36 -18.02
C PRO A 126 12.35 1.34 -16.96
N ALA A 127 13.25 2.34 -16.96
CA ALA A 127 14.31 2.42 -15.95
C ALA A 127 13.73 2.67 -14.55
N ASP A 128 12.68 3.49 -14.46
CA ASP A 128 12.02 3.79 -13.19
C ASP A 128 11.23 2.58 -12.70
N GLN A 129 10.60 1.84 -13.62
CA GLN A 129 9.89 0.60 -13.27
C GLN A 129 10.85 -0.42 -12.66
N GLY A 130 12.05 -0.55 -13.21
CA GLY A 130 13.07 -1.44 -12.69
C GLY A 130 13.52 -1.06 -11.29
N LYS A 131 13.72 0.22 -11.03
CA LYS A 131 14.11 0.73 -9.70
C LYS A 131 12.98 0.51 -8.69
N MET A 132 11.75 0.80 -9.09
CA MET A 132 10.57 0.60 -8.23
C MET A 132 10.45 -0.87 -7.85
N LYS A 133 10.57 -1.78 -8.82
CA LYS A 133 10.47 -3.20 -8.57
C LYS A 133 11.58 -3.70 -7.65
N ALA A 134 12.80 -3.23 -7.82
CA ALA A 134 13.91 -3.61 -6.96
C ALA A 134 13.67 -3.19 -5.52
N GLU A 135 13.15 -1.97 -5.30
CA GLU A 135 12.81 -1.49 -3.97
C GLU A 135 11.61 -2.25 -3.38
N GLU A 136 10.60 -2.55 -4.18
CA GLU A 136 9.48 -3.38 -3.74
C GLU A 136 9.97 -4.73 -3.23
N ASP A 137 10.84 -5.38 -3.99
CA ASP A 137 11.36 -6.69 -3.62
C ASP A 137 12.21 -6.62 -2.35
N ARG A 138 13.03 -5.57 -2.21
CA ARG A 138 13.85 -5.36 -1.02
C ARG A 138 12.99 -5.19 0.23
N LEU A 139 11.98 -4.32 0.14
CA LEU A 139 11.10 -4.04 1.28
C LEU A 139 10.20 -5.24 1.60
N LEU A 140 9.77 -5.98 0.58
CA LEU A 140 8.98 -7.18 0.80
C LEU A 140 9.80 -8.24 1.56
N ASP A 141 11.07 -8.40 1.20
CA ASP A 141 11.96 -9.31 1.94
C ASP A 141 12.19 -8.84 3.39
N CYS A 142 12.29 -7.53 3.59
CA CYS A 142 12.36 -6.94 4.93
C CYS A 142 11.15 -7.32 5.78
N LEU A 143 9.95 -7.18 5.22
CA LEU A 143 8.71 -7.54 5.89
C LEU A 143 8.64 -9.04 6.16
N ARG A 144 9.06 -9.86 5.19
CA ARG A 144 9.01 -11.32 5.30
C ARG A 144 9.80 -11.81 6.52
N GLY A 145 10.87 -11.14 6.87
CA GLY A 145 11.66 -11.48 8.04
C GLY A 145 11.07 -11.03 9.37
N LYS A 146 10.04 -10.18 9.36
CA LYS A 146 9.49 -9.56 10.57
C LYS A 146 8.03 -9.88 10.83
N LEU A 147 7.26 -10.29 9.82
CA LEU A 147 5.86 -10.64 10.00
C LEU A 147 5.45 -11.76 9.05
N ASP A 148 4.35 -12.41 9.39
CA ASP A 148 3.77 -13.47 8.58
C ASP A 148 2.65 -12.86 7.73
N PHE A 149 2.81 -12.88 6.39
CA PHE A 149 1.84 -12.31 5.46
C PHE A 149 0.46 -12.95 5.58
N GLN A 150 0.39 -14.23 5.98
CA GLN A 150 -0.89 -14.90 6.15
C GLN A 150 -1.74 -14.25 7.25
N LYS A 151 -1.09 -13.65 8.24
CA LYS A 151 -1.79 -12.96 9.32
C LYS A 151 -2.46 -11.66 8.88
N LEU A 152 -2.11 -11.13 7.72
CA LEU A 152 -2.76 -9.94 7.18
C LEU A 152 -4.19 -10.20 6.75
N THR A 153 -4.49 -11.43 6.35
CA THR A 153 -5.80 -11.83 5.83
C THR A 153 -6.56 -12.78 6.76
N HIS A 154 -6.01 -13.05 7.93
CA HIS A 154 -6.67 -13.88 8.95
C HIS A 154 -6.67 -13.12 10.26
N GLY A 155 -7.85 -12.82 10.75
CA GLY A 155 -8.05 -12.07 11.99
C GLY A 155 -7.62 -12.81 13.24
#